data_a253ff48e9ae9ce806908159f92e0fce
#
_entry.id   a253ff48e9ae9ce806908159f92e0fce
#
_cell.length_a   1.000
_cell.length_b   1.000
_cell.length_c   1.000
_cell.angle_alpha   90.00
_cell.angle_beta   90.00
_cell.angle_gamma   90.00
#
_symmetry.space_group_name_H-M   'P 1'
#
loop_
_entity.id
_entity.type
_entity.pdbx_description
1 polymer ?
#
loop_
_entity_poly.entity_id
_entity_poly.type
_entity_poly.pdbx_seq_one_letter_code
_entity_poly.pdbx_strand_id
1 'polypeptide(L)'
;KNWAAIDAGATGVVKVEVPESWKNCEDEGLDYKVVTDGRKDVVDFVNNIQTKVSAQEGNSLPVSAFKDYVDGSTPSGSAAYEKRGIAVNVPVWNSDNCIQCNFCSYVCPHAVIRPVAMTAEEAANAPAGMKMLDMTGMPGYKFAITISALDCTGCGSCANVCPGKKGEKALTMDKLADHMDEQPIFDFGTTVSEKEDVVAKFKANTVKGSQFKKPLLEFSGACAGCGETPYAKLITQLFGDRMYIANATGCSSIWGNSSPSTPYTVNAKGQGPAWDNSLFEDNAEFGYGMLLAQNAIRDELKEKVENVAASEEASEEVKAACAEWLDTFGSGALNGVATDKLVAALEGIDCPTCKYIVANKAFLAKKSQWIFGGDGWAYDIGFGGVDHVLASGKDINIMVFDTEVYSNTGGQSSKSTKTGAVAQFAAGGKETKKKDLASIAMSYGYVYVAQISMGADYAQTVKAIAEAEAYPGPSLILAYAPCINHGIKKGMSKAQTEEKLAVETGYWNNFRFNPAAEKKFTLDSKAPNMEGYQDFLKGEVRYASLAMKNPERAAKLFAKNEAEAKERYEYLTKLVTLYGNEE
;
A
#
# COMPACT_ATOMS: atom_id res chain seq x y z
N LYS A 1 13.71 -38.36 -7.61
CA LYS A 1 14.41 -37.04 -7.60
C LYS A 1 15.40 -36.93 -6.43
N ASN A 2 14.98 -37.18 -5.18
CA ASN A 2 15.83 -37.00 -3.99
C ASN A 2 17.07 -37.91 -4.03
N TRP A 3 16.94 -39.21 -4.39
CA TRP A 3 18.06 -40.11 -4.56
C TRP A 3 19.03 -39.64 -5.63
N ALA A 4 18.50 -39.18 -6.80
CA ALA A 4 19.35 -38.64 -7.84
C ALA A 4 20.08 -37.35 -7.42
N ALA A 5 19.49 -36.53 -6.55
CA ALA A 5 20.16 -35.35 -6.00
C ALA A 5 21.30 -35.74 -5.01
N ILE A 6 21.09 -36.78 -4.19
CA ILE A 6 22.13 -37.33 -3.30
C ILE A 6 23.29 -37.87 -4.13
N ASP A 7 23.00 -38.68 -5.15
CA ASP A 7 24.02 -39.27 -6.03
C ASP A 7 24.78 -38.15 -6.79
N ALA A 8 24.06 -37.14 -7.30
CA ALA A 8 24.67 -35.99 -7.95
C ALA A 8 25.53 -35.14 -7.00
N GLY A 9 25.14 -35.03 -5.73
CA GLY A 9 25.94 -34.36 -4.71
C GLY A 9 27.28 -35.03 -4.46
N ALA A 10 27.35 -36.38 -4.53
CA ALA A 10 28.59 -37.12 -4.39
C ALA A 10 29.54 -36.99 -5.62
N THR A 11 28.98 -36.83 -6.81
CA THR A 11 29.73 -36.79 -8.07
C THR A 11 29.89 -35.40 -8.67
N GLY A 12 29.06 -34.43 -8.24
CA GLY A 12 29.05 -33.06 -8.76
C GLY A 12 29.98 -32.10 -8.01
N VAL A 13 30.79 -32.58 -7.07
CA VAL A 13 31.75 -31.75 -6.34
C VAL A 13 32.85 -31.31 -7.32
N VAL A 14 33.05 -30.00 -7.40
CA VAL A 14 34.11 -29.38 -8.19
C VAL A 14 35.12 -28.69 -7.27
N LYS A 15 36.40 -28.81 -7.60
CA LYS A 15 37.43 -28.05 -6.90
C LYS A 15 37.35 -26.58 -7.35
N VAL A 16 37.18 -25.69 -6.38
CA VAL A 16 37.27 -24.25 -6.60
C VAL A 16 38.71 -23.81 -6.32
N GLU A 17 39.36 -23.24 -7.33
CA GLU A 17 40.68 -22.65 -7.13
C GLU A 17 40.52 -21.30 -6.42
N VAL A 18 41.06 -21.23 -5.20
CA VAL A 18 41.09 -20.00 -4.43
C VAL A 18 42.20 -19.10 -4.97
N PRO A 19 41.91 -17.87 -5.40
CA PRO A 19 42.93 -16.93 -5.85
C PRO A 19 43.98 -16.66 -4.77
N GLU A 20 45.26 -16.58 -5.14
CA GLU A 20 46.36 -16.28 -4.21
C GLU A 20 46.12 -14.92 -3.48
N SER A 21 45.48 -13.96 -4.17
CA SER A 21 45.08 -12.67 -3.57
C SER A 21 44.19 -12.80 -2.35
N TRP A 22 43.40 -13.89 -2.23
CA TRP A 22 42.54 -14.09 -1.05
C TRP A 22 43.32 -14.54 0.18
N LYS A 23 44.53 -15.10 0.02
CA LYS A 23 45.38 -15.53 1.14
C LYS A 23 45.95 -14.37 1.92
N ASN A 24 46.09 -13.23 1.27
CA ASN A 24 46.71 -12.03 1.83
C ASN A 24 45.77 -10.81 1.76
N CYS A 25 44.46 -11.02 1.69
CA CYS A 25 43.52 -9.92 1.76
C CYS A 25 43.51 -9.37 3.19
N GLU A 26 43.68 -8.07 3.30
CA GLU A 26 43.46 -7.34 4.55
C GLU A 26 41.97 -7.07 4.68
N ASP A 27 41.48 -7.10 5.91
CA ASP A 27 40.11 -6.68 6.22
C ASP A 27 40.09 -5.16 6.22
N GLU A 28 39.63 -4.56 5.12
CA GLU A 28 39.49 -3.11 5.00
C GLU A 28 38.32 -2.56 5.84
N GLY A 29 37.59 -3.45 6.52
CA GLY A 29 36.36 -3.11 7.24
C GLY A 29 35.20 -2.83 6.29
N LEU A 30 34.08 -2.36 6.87
CA LEU A 30 32.92 -1.94 6.09
C LEU A 30 33.03 -0.45 5.76
N ASP A 31 33.09 -0.11 4.48
CA ASP A 31 33.04 1.27 4.02
C ASP A 31 31.58 1.75 4.05
N TYR A 32 31.22 2.43 5.14
CA TYR A 32 29.89 3.00 5.30
C TYR A 32 29.76 4.27 4.46
N LYS A 33 28.90 4.24 3.46
CA LYS A 33 28.55 5.44 2.72
C LYS A 33 27.85 6.44 3.65
N VAL A 34 28.51 7.56 3.90
CA VAL A 34 27.93 8.66 4.68
C VAL A 34 26.91 9.40 3.80
N VAL A 35 25.70 9.52 4.30
CA VAL A 35 24.63 10.30 3.68
C VAL A 35 24.79 11.77 4.09
N THR A 36 24.74 12.68 3.13
CA THR A 36 24.92 14.13 3.37
C THR A 36 23.66 14.95 3.06
N ASP A 37 22.80 14.41 2.18
CA ASP A 37 21.65 15.14 1.64
C ASP A 37 20.33 14.59 2.18
N GLY A 38 19.40 15.48 2.52
CA GLY A 38 18.08 15.15 3.00
C GLY A 38 17.68 15.87 4.29
N ARG A 39 16.57 15.45 4.88
CA ARG A 39 16.15 15.96 6.19
C ARG A 39 17.15 15.56 7.26
N LYS A 40 17.56 16.53 8.09
CA LYS A 40 18.60 16.34 9.09
C LYS A 40 18.31 15.20 10.08
N ASP A 41 17.07 15.09 10.55
CA ASP A 41 16.63 14.03 11.46
C ASP A 41 16.80 12.62 10.85
N VAL A 42 16.48 12.47 9.56
CA VAL A 42 16.62 11.21 8.83
C VAL A 42 18.09 10.90 8.57
N VAL A 43 18.86 11.89 8.10
CA VAL A 43 20.29 11.74 7.81
C VAL A 43 21.07 11.35 9.08
N ASP A 44 20.79 12.00 10.21
CA ASP A 44 21.40 11.68 11.50
C ASP A 44 21.06 10.24 11.94
N PHE A 45 19.79 9.82 11.80
CA PHE A 45 19.36 8.46 12.12
C PHE A 45 20.03 7.41 11.22
N VAL A 46 20.05 7.66 9.91
CA VAL A 46 20.66 6.75 8.93
C VAL A 46 22.15 6.55 9.23
N ASN A 47 22.89 7.63 9.37
CA ASN A 47 24.35 7.56 9.59
C ASN A 47 24.73 6.98 10.96
N ASN A 48 23.98 7.31 12.02
CA ASN A 48 24.37 6.95 13.38
C ASN A 48 23.81 5.60 13.83
N ILE A 49 22.66 5.18 13.31
CA ILE A 49 21.95 3.97 13.77
C ILE A 49 21.67 2.99 12.63
N GLN A 50 20.87 3.40 11.63
CA GLN A 50 20.36 2.49 10.61
C GLN A 50 21.46 1.75 9.85
N THR A 51 22.50 2.44 9.42
CA THR A 51 23.62 1.86 8.66
C THR A 51 24.32 0.75 9.44
N LYS A 52 24.59 0.97 10.75
CA LYS A 52 25.22 -0.04 11.62
C LYS A 52 24.29 -1.23 11.89
N VAL A 53 22.99 -0.96 12.11
CA VAL A 53 22.00 -2.03 12.31
C VAL A 53 21.86 -2.86 11.03
N SER A 54 21.81 -2.24 9.87
CA SER A 54 21.74 -2.92 8.56
C SER A 54 22.99 -3.76 8.27
N ALA A 55 24.17 -3.32 8.73
CA ALA A 55 25.42 -4.07 8.66
C ALA A 55 25.56 -5.17 9.73
N GLN A 56 24.54 -5.39 10.55
CA GLN A 56 24.55 -6.33 11.69
C GLN A 56 25.57 -5.94 12.79
N GLU A 57 25.97 -4.69 12.86
CA GLU A 57 26.87 -4.14 13.88
C GLU A 57 26.13 -3.35 14.97
N GLY A 58 24.81 -3.49 15.07
CA GLY A 58 23.99 -2.80 16.07
C GLY A 58 24.44 -2.99 17.52
N ASN A 59 25.08 -4.12 17.84
CA ASN A 59 25.66 -4.37 19.16
C ASN A 59 26.82 -3.43 19.53
N SER A 60 27.44 -2.75 18.57
CA SER A 60 28.46 -1.72 18.81
C SER A 60 27.89 -0.39 19.27
N LEU A 61 26.57 -0.19 19.11
CA LEU A 61 25.90 1.04 19.49
C LEU A 61 25.71 1.13 21.01
N PRO A 62 26.13 2.22 21.67
CA PRO A 62 25.81 2.42 23.08
C PRO A 62 24.31 2.73 23.24
N VAL A 63 23.74 2.41 24.41
CA VAL A 63 22.34 2.72 24.72
C VAL A 63 22.00 4.21 24.51
N SER A 64 22.96 5.10 24.77
CA SER A 64 22.80 6.54 24.55
C SER A 64 22.63 6.96 23.09
N ALA A 65 22.93 6.08 22.11
CA ALA A 65 22.63 6.35 20.70
C ALA A 65 21.11 6.48 20.44
N PHE A 66 20.29 5.86 21.29
CA PHE A 66 18.83 5.85 21.18
C PHE A 66 18.13 6.89 22.06
N LYS A 67 18.86 7.83 22.67
CA LYS A 67 18.31 8.83 23.60
C LYS A 67 17.22 9.72 22.99
N ASP A 68 17.29 9.95 21.67
CA ASP A 68 16.34 10.79 20.94
C ASP A 68 15.14 9.96 20.38
N TYR A 69 15.11 8.65 20.68
CA TYR A 69 14.13 7.67 20.20
C TYR A 69 13.56 6.83 21.35
N VAL A 70 13.47 7.43 22.57
CA VAL A 70 13.08 6.72 23.81
C VAL A 70 11.62 6.25 23.79
N ASP A 71 10.80 6.86 22.96
CA ASP A 71 9.39 6.50 22.70
C ASP A 71 9.24 5.42 21.63
N GLY A 72 10.35 4.92 21.05
CA GLY A 72 10.33 3.93 19.97
C GLY A 72 10.04 4.49 18.58
N SER A 73 9.84 5.80 18.45
CA SER A 73 9.67 6.43 17.13
C SER A 73 10.95 6.46 16.32
N THR A 74 10.82 6.34 14.99
CA THR A 74 11.94 6.48 14.04
C THR A 74 11.57 7.48 12.94
N PRO A 75 12.55 8.19 12.35
CA PRO A 75 12.26 9.18 11.32
C PRO A 75 11.64 8.55 10.08
N SER A 76 10.56 9.13 9.57
CA SER A 76 9.89 8.70 8.34
C SER A 76 10.77 8.91 7.10
N GLY A 77 10.78 7.94 6.18
CA GLY A 77 11.47 8.04 4.89
C GLY A 77 12.91 7.55 4.88
N SER A 78 13.38 6.90 5.95
CA SER A 78 14.76 6.41 6.02
C SER A 78 15.06 5.26 5.03
N ALA A 79 14.03 4.55 4.53
CA ALA A 79 14.19 3.51 3.51
C ALA A 79 14.77 4.04 2.17
N ALA A 80 14.59 5.34 1.87
CA ALA A 80 15.13 5.96 0.67
C ALA A 80 16.67 5.93 0.58
N TYR A 81 17.34 5.71 1.71
CA TYR A 81 18.79 5.70 1.80
C TYR A 81 19.43 4.31 1.75
N GLU A 82 18.63 3.24 1.71
CA GLU A 82 19.18 1.89 1.66
C GLU A 82 19.85 1.54 0.33
N LYS A 83 19.24 1.90 -0.80
CA LYS A 83 19.79 1.69 -2.15
C LYS A 83 20.41 0.29 -2.33
N ARG A 84 19.62 -0.75 -2.05
CA ARG A 84 20.10 -2.15 -1.92
C ARG A 84 20.69 -2.74 -3.20
N GLY A 85 20.23 -2.30 -4.38
CA GLY A 85 20.73 -2.78 -5.68
C GLY A 85 20.51 -4.28 -5.91
N ILE A 86 19.43 -4.86 -5.36
CA ILE A 86 19.21 -6.32 -5.34
C ILE A 86 18.61 -6.89 -6.63
N ALA A 87 18.12 -6.05 -7.53
CA ALA A 87 17.51 -6.52 -8.77
C ALA A 87 18.58 -7.04 -9.75
N VAL A 88 18.34 -8.23 -10.31
CA VAL A 88 19.14 -8.72 -11.45
C VAL A 88 18.80 -7.94 -12.72
N ASN A 89 17.49 -7.72 -12.93
CA ASN A 89 16.98 -6.93 -14.05
C ASN A 89 16.07 -5.82 -13.52
N VAL A 90 16.15 -4.65 -14.14
CA VAL A 90 15.32 -3.47 -13.86
C VAL A 90 14.46 -3.12 -15.07
N PRO A 91 13.32 -2.42 -14.88
CA PRO A 91 12.55 -1.95 -16.02
C PRO A 91 13.31 -0.86 -16.79
N VAL A 92 13.25 -0.93 -18.10
CA VAL A 92 13.81 0.07 -19.03
C VAL A 92 12.67 0.71 -19.79
N TRP A 93 12.64 2.04 -19.83
CA TRP A 93 11.55 2.79 -20.45
C TRP A 93 11.88 3.18 -21.91
N ASN A 94 11.05 2.66 -22.83
CA ASN A 94 10.98 3.12 -24.21
C ASN A 94 9.86 4.15 -24.37
N SER A 95 10.25 5.42 -24.49
CA SER A 95 9.31 6.53 -24.61
C SER A 95 8.41 6.45 -25.84
N ASP A 96 8.91 5.94 -26.98
CA ASP A 96 8.17 5.89 -28.23
C ASP A 96 6.91 5.01 -28.18
N ASN A 97 6.97 3.99 -27.32
CA ASN A 97 5.88 3.05 -27.09
C ASN A 97 4.99 3.43 -25.90
N CYS A 98 5.29 4.53 -25.20
CA CYS A 98 4.55 4.93 -24.01
C CYS A 98 3.26 5.68 -24.36
N ILE A 99 2.13 5.25 -23.78
CA ILE A 99 0.83 5.90 -23.90
C ILE A 99 0.46 6.76 -22.68
N GLN A 100 1.37 6.95 -21.75
CA GLN A 100 1.20 7.77 -20.53
C GLN A 100 0.01 7.32 -19.66
N CYS A 101 -0.25 6.02 -19.53
CA CYS A 101 -1.35 5.49 -18.73
C CYS A 101 -1.06 5.39 -17.22
N ASN A 102 0.21 5.41 -16.82
CA ASN A 102 0.73 5.27 -15.45
C ASN A 102 0.47 3.89 -14.78
N PHE A 103 0.02 2.87 -15.51
CA PHE A 103 -0.23 1.54 -14.93
C PHE A 103 1.03 0.94 -14.30
N CYS A 104 2.21 1.17 -14.88
CA CYS A 104 3.48 0.69 -14.34
C CYS A 104 3.78 1.25 -12.93
N SER A 105 3.52 2.53 -12.72
CA SER A 105 3.63 3.18 -11.41
C SER A 105 2.55 2.65 -10.46
N TYR A 106 1.30 2.53 -10.95
CA TYR A 106 0.14 2.12 -10.17
C TYR A 106 0.35 0.75 -9.49
N VAL A 107 0.87 -0.23 -10.22
CA VAL A 107 1.07 -1.59 -9.71
C VAL A 107 2.43 -1.83 -9.05
N CYS A 108 3.33 -0.84 -9.05
CA CYS A 108 4.67 -1.04 -8.49
C CYS A 108 4.60 -1.22 -6.96
N PRO A 109 5.05 -2.39 -6.42
CA PRO A 109 4.99 -2.66 -4.98
C PRO A 109 5.92 -1.78 -4.14
N HIS A 110 6.95 -1.20 -4.76
CA HIS A 110 8.03 -0.49 -4.05
C HIS A 110 8.11 1.00 -4.40
N ALA A 111 7.14 1.53 -5.19
CA ALA A 111 7.11 2.93 -5.63
C ALA A 111 8.38 3.41 -6.36
N VAL A 112 9.07 2.50 -7.04
CA VAL A 112 10.33 2.78 -7.76
C VAL A 112 10.12 3.33 -9.18
N ILE A 113 8.89 3.33 -9.67
CA ILE A 113 8.52 3.89 -10.98
C ILE A 113 7.61 5.08 -10.75
N ARG A 114 8.01 6.26 -11.24
CA ARG A 114 7.22 7.47 -11.05
C ARG A 114 7.05 8.24 -12.35
N PRO A 115 5.82 8.56 -12.75
CA PRO A 115 5.57 9.54 -13.78
C PRO A 115 5.84 10.93 -13.22
N VAL A 116 6.57 11.74 -13.95
CA VAL A 116 6.82 13.14 -13.61
C VAL A 116 6.25 14.05 -14.70
N ALA A 117 5.60 15.14 -14.28
CA ALA A 117 5.14 16.23 -15.14
C ALA A 117 6.01 17.45 -14.88
N MET A 118 6.75 17.90 -15.89
CA MET A 118 7.75 18.96 -15.77
C MET A 118 7.32 20.19 -16.57
N THR A 119 7.52 21.37 -16.00
CA THR A 119 7.48 22.62 -16.77
C THR A 119 8.65 22.68 -17.75
N ALA A 120 8.62 23.63 -18.69
CA ALA A 120 9.75 23.81 -19.63
C ALA A 120 11.07 24.14 -18.90
N GLU A 121 11.01 24.88 -17.81
CA GLU A 121 12.17 25.22 -16.98
C GLU A 121 12.75 23.98 -16.25
N GLU A 122 11.89 23.18 -15.60
CA GLU A 122 12.31 21.93 -14.96
C GLU A 122 12.92 20.95 -15.98
N ALA A 123 12.29 20.83 -17.16
CA ALA A 123 12.80 19.98 -18.24
C ALA A 123 14.15 20.45 -18.78
N ALA A 124 14.44 21.75 -18.78
CA ALA A 124 15.73 22.28 -19.18
C ALA A 124 16.86 21.96 -18.19
N ASN A 125 16.51 21.72 -16.92
CA ASN A 125 17.46 21.32 -15.87
C ASN A 125 17.62 19.79 -15.72
N ALA A 126 16.93 19.02 -16.55
CA ALA A 126 16.97 17.56 -16.47
C ALA A 126 18.36 16.99 -16.79
N PRO A 127 18.78 15.89 -16.17
CA PRO A 127 20.03 15.22 -16.47
C PRO A 127 20.18 14.86 -17.95
N ALA A 128 21.42 14.90 -18.43
CA ALA A 128 21.71 14.48 -19.80
C ALA A 128 21.27 13.02 -20.02
N GLY A 129 20.59 12.76 -21.14
CA GLY A 129 20.08 11.43 -21.48
C GLY A 129 18.65 11.15 -20.98
N MET A 130 18.06 11.99 -20.12
CA MET A 130 16.68 11.82 -19.69
C MET A 130 15.72 11.91 -20.89
N LYS A 131 14.98 10.85 -21.15
CA LYS A 131 13.95 10.81 -22.18
C LYS A 131 12.69 11.52 -21.71
N MET A 132 12.07 12.31 -22.59
CA MET A 132 10.87 13.08 -22.27
C MET A 132 9.91 13.08 -23.47
N LEU A 133 8.62 13.12 -23.18
CA LEU A 133 7.54 13.26 -24.15
C LEU A 133 6.75 14.55 -23.88
N ASP A 134 6.07 15.07 -24.88
CA ASP A 134 5.00 16.06 -24.62
C ASP A 134 3.88 15.39 -23.82
N MET A 135 3.40 16.07 -22.78
CA MET A 135 2.38 15.50 -21.91
C MET A 135 1.02 15.49 -22.59
N THR A 136 0.45 14.30 -22.77
CA THR A 136 -0.87 14.13 -23.40
C THR A 136 -1.96 14.78 -22.54
N GLY A 137 -2.69 15.74 -23.12
CA GLY A 137 -3.78 16.45 -22.46
C GLY A 137 -3.36 17.63 -21.57
N MET A 138 -2.06 17.95 -21.51
CA MET A 138 -1.49 19.10 -20.77
C MET A 138 -0.42 19.81 -21.64
N PRO A 139 -0.82 20.63 -22.62
CA PRO A 139 0.12 21.38 -23.45
C PRO A 139 1.04 22.26 -22.58
N GLY A 140 2.33 22.28 -22.91
CA GLY A 140 3.35 23.03 -22.18
C GLY A 140 4.07 22.23 -21.11
N TYR A 141 3.58 21.04 -20.74
CA TYR A 141 4.28 20.13 -19.85
C TYR A 141 5.04 19.04 -20.62
N LYS A 142 6.19 18.62 -20.07
CA LYS A 142 6.91 17.42 -20.46
C LYS A 142 6.57 16.28 -19.49
N PHE A 143 6.50 15.07 -20.02
CA PHE A 143 6.23 13.85 -19.29
C PHE A 143 7.43 12.90 -19.39
N ALA A 144 7.79 12.28 -18.27
CA ALA A 144 8.75 11.17 -18.25
C ALA A 144 8.33 10.09 -17.24
N ILE A 145 8.81 8.88 -17.45
CA ILE A 145 8.82 7.82 -16.44
C ILE A 145 10.23 7.74 -15.88
N THR A 146 10.36 7.89 -14.58
CA THR A 146 11.64 7.76 -13.85
C THR A 146 11.65 6.46 -13.06
N ILE A 147 12.82 5.84 -12.93
CA ILE A 147 12.99 4.50 -12.36
C ILE A 147 14.14 4.50 -11.38
N SER A 148 13.85 4.19 -10.09
CA SER A 148 14.91 3.93 -9.12
C SER A 148 15.48 2.54 -9.33
N ALA A 149 16.60 2.44 -10.03
CA ALA A 149 17.25 1.18 -10.34
C ALA A 149 17.75 0.47 -9.06
N LEU A 150 18.27 1.22 -8.10
CA LEU A 150 18.84 0.69 -6.86
C LEU A 150 17.80 0.25 -5.82
N ASP A 151 16.58 0.79 -5.88
CA ASP A 151 15.48 0.39 -4.99
C ASP A 151 14.54 -0.65 -5.63
N CYS A 152 14.74 -0.96 -6.92
CA CYS A 152 13.97 -1.96 -7.64
C CYS A 152 14.27 -3.37 -7.13
N THR A 153 13.24 -4.21 -6.98
CA THR A 153 13.36 -5.62 -6.61
C THR A 153 13.35 -6.57 -7.80
N GLY A 154 13.27 -6.04 -9.03
CA GLY A 154 13.30 -6.84 -10.27
C GLY A 154 12.06 -7.71 -10.52
N CYS A 155 10.94 -7.46 -9.86
CA CYS A 155 9.75 -8.34 -9.92
C CYS A 155 9.09 -8.42 -11.31
N GLY A 156 9.22 -7.40 -12.17
CA GLY A 156 8.67 -7.38 -13.53
C GLY A 156 7.16 -7.10 -13.64
N SER A 157 6.45 -6.81 -12.54
CA SER A 157 5.01 -6.51 -12.57
C SER A 157 4.67 -5.34 -13.49
N CYS A 158 5.47 -4.28 -13.48
CA CYS A 158 5.32 -3.09 -14.33
C CYS A 158 5.43 -3.41 -15.83
N ALA A 159 6.39 -4.22 -16.23
CA ALA A 159 6.55 -4.69 -17.61
C ALA A 159 5.40 -5.63 -18.01
N ASN A 160 4.90 -6.44 -17.05
CA ASN A 160 3.77 -7.32 -17.32
C ASN A 160 2.50 -6.56 -17.68
N VAL A 161 2.15 -5.51 -16.90
CA VAL A 161 0.91 -4.76 -17.10
C VAL A 161 1.01 -3.67 -18.17
N CYS A 162 2.21 -3.36 -18.66
CA CYS A 162 2.38 -2.32 -19.66
C CYS A 162 1.65 -2.69 -20.97
N PRO A 163 0.64 -1.90 -21.40
CA PRO A 163 -0.07 -2.18 -22.64
C PRO A 163 0.74 -1.78 -23.87
N GLY A 164 1.62 -0.78 -23.73
CA GLY A 164 2.38 -0.21 -24.82
C GLY A 164 1.55 0.41 -25.92
N LYS A 165 2.17 0.65 -27.06
CA LYS A 165 1.56 1.21 -28.27
C LYS A 165 1.51 0.16 -29.37
N LYS A 166 0.36 -0.13 -29.91
CA LYS A 166 0.14 -1.14 -30.95
C LYS A 166 0.67 -2.54 -30.58
N GLY A 167 0.65 -2.89 -29.29
CA GLY A 167 1.16 -4.17 -28.78
C GLY A 167 2.64 -4.18 -28.40
N GLU A 168 3.40 -3.14 -28.75
CA GLU A 168 4.80 -3.00 -28.38
C GLU A 168 4.92 -2.34 -27.00
N LYS A 169 5.50 -3.05 -26.05
CA LYS A 169 5.63 -2.59 -24.66
C LYS A 169 6.54 -1.37 -24.53
N ALA A 170 6.15 -0.43 -23.70
CA ALA A 170 6.98 0.69 -23.30
C ALA A 170 7.94 0.38 -22.14
N LEU A 171 7.74 -0.74 -21.44
CA LEU A 171 8.62 -1.22 -20.39
C LEU A 171 9.03 -2.67 -20.67
N THR A 172 10.33 -2.89 -20.68
CA THR A 172 10.98 -4.20 -20.75
C THR A 172 11.95 -4.34 -19.59
N MET A 173 12.35 -5.56 -19.25
CA MET A 173 13.31 -5.82 -18.16
C MET A 173 14.69 -6.07 -18.76
N ASP A 174 15.73 -5.42 -18.25
CA ASP A 174 17.11 -5.59 -18.66
C ASP A 174 18.05 -5.50 -17.45
N LYS A 175 19.30 -5.88 -17.63
CA LYS A 175 20.29 -6.03 -16.54
C LYS A 175 20.52 -4.71 -15.81
N LEU A 176 20.49 -4.73 -14.48
CA LEU A 176 20.75 -3.56 -13.64
C LEU A 176 22.09 -2.88 -13.98
N ALA A 177 23.15 -3.68 -14.20
CA ALA A 177 24.49 -3.16 -14.48
C ALA A 177 24.57 -2.25 -15.72
N ASP A 178 23.67 -2.44 -16.68
CA ASP A 178 23.64 -1.69 -17.93
C ASP A 178 22.75 -0.43 -17.84
N HIS A 179 22.06 -0.21 -16.69
CA HIS A 179 21.06 0.86 -16.50
C HIS A 179 21.24 1.62 -15.18
N MET A 180 22.47 1.74 -14.69
CA MET A 180 22.79 2.52 -13.49
C MET A 180 22.60 4.03 -13.69
N ASP A 181 22.60 4.50 -14.91
CA ASP A 181 22.31 5.88 -15.32
C ASP A 181 20.85 6.31 -15.08
N GLU A 182 19.93 5.36 -14.89
CA GLU A 182 18.53 5.64 -14.51
C GLU A 182 18.42 6.20 -13.09
N GLN A 183 19.34 5.87 -12.17
CA GLN A 183 19.26 6.33 -10.79
C GLN A 183 19.36 7.86 -10.66
N PRO A 184 20.35 8.56 -11.25
CA PRO A 184 20.39 10.02 -11.25
C PRO A 184 19.15 10.68 -11.89
N ILE A 185 18.55 10.04 -12.90
CA ILE A 185 17.32 10.50 -13.55
C ILE A 185 16.15 10.40 -12.57
N PHE A 186 16.05 9.30 -11.82
CA PHE A 186 15.05 9.14 -10.78
C PHE A 186 15.23 10.15 -9.65
N ASP A 187 16.46 10.32 -9.17
CA ASP A 187 16.77 11.25 -8.10
C ASP A 187 16.38 12.67 -8.49
N PHE A 188 16.68 13.13 -9.71
CA PHE A 188 16.16 14.37 -10.27
C PHE A 188 14.62 14.40 -10.29
N GLY A 189 13.98 13.32 -10.73
CA GLY A 189 12.52 13.21 -10.77
C GLY A 189 11.87 13.41 -9.39
N THR A 190 12.56 13.07 -8.30
CA THR A 190 12.09 13.30 -6.93
C THR A 190 12.11 14.77 -6.50
N THR A 191 12.91 15.60 -7.17
CA THR A 191 12.98 17.05 -6.93
C THR A 191 11.89 17.83 -7.66
N VAL A 192 11.27 17.22 -8.68
CA VAL A 192 10.16 17.84 -9.44
C VAL A 192 8.93 17.94 -8.56
N SER A 193 8.42 19.15 -8.37
CA SER A 193 7.24 19.40 -7.53
C SER A 193 5.96 18.79 -8.13
N GLU A 194 5.03 18.37 -7.29
CA GLU A 194 3.67 18.07 -7.73
C GLU A 194 3.05 19.30 -8.39
N LYS A 195 2.26 19.06 -9.44
CA LYS A 195 1.56 20.13 -10.18
C LYS A 195 0.07 20.04 -9.88
N GLU A 196 -0.45 21.03 -9.16
CA GLU A 196 -1.87 21.06 -8.76
C GLU A 196 -2.82 21.02 -9.97
N ASP A 197 -2.49 21.72 -11.04
CA ASP A 197 -3.27 21.72 -12.28
C ASP A 197 -3.25 20.37 -13.01
N VAL A 198 -2.11 19.64 -12.97
CA VAL A 198 -2.02 18.27 -13.49
C VAL A 198 -2.88 17.31 -12.65
N VAL A 199 -2.77 17.40 -11.33
CA VAL A 199 -3.58 16.57 -10.41
C VAL A 199 -5.07 16.90 -10.56
N ALA A 200 -5.44 18.18 -10.68
CA ALA A 200 -6.81 18.62 -10.92
C ALA A 200 -7.34 18.09 -12.26
N LYS A 201 -6.54 18.20 -13.33
CA LYS A 201 -6.91 17.73 -14.67
C LYS A 201 -7.20 16.25 -14.74
N PHE A 202 -6.33 15.41 -14.18
CA PHE A 202 -6.45 13.96 -14.25
C PHE A 202 -7.25 13.38 -13.08
N LYS A 203 -7.54 14.15 -12.04
CA LYS A 203 -8.25 13.81 -10.79
C LYS A 203 -7.50 12.76 -9.97
N ALA A 204 -7.10 13.11 -8.76
CA ALA A 204 -6.35 12.25 -7.87
C ALA A 204 -7.04 10.88 -7.58
N ASN A 205 -8.37 10.85 -7.60
CA ASN A 205 -9.18 9.65 -7.40
C ASN A 205 -9.39 8.81 -8.69
N THR A 206 -8.45 8.88 -9.63
CA THR A 206 -8.41 8.03 -10.83
C THR A 206 -7.10 7.27 -10.92
N VAL A 207 -7.05 6.21 -11.72
CA VAL A 207 -5.84 5.41 -11.92
C VAL A 207 -4.66 6.26 -12.38
N LYS A 208 -4.85 7.07 -13.43
CA LYS A 208 -3.78 7.92 -13.96
C LYS A 208 -3.44 9.08 -13.01
N GLY A 209 -4.45 9.74 -12.49
CA GLY A 209 -4.29 10.96 -11.68
C GLY A 209 -3.65 10.69 -10.33
N SER A 210 -3.98 9.59 -9.67
CA SER A 210 -3.39 9.19 -8.39
C SER A 210 -1.86 9.07 -8.46
N GLN A 211 -1.32 8.69 -9.61
CA GLN A 211 0.11 8.47 -9.79
C GLN A 211 0.93 9.75 -9.99
N PHE A 212 0.29 10.91 -10.18
CA PHE A 212 0.96 12.21 -10.11
C PHE A 212 1.09 12.75 -8.67
N LYS A 213 0.47 12.05 -7.70
CA LYS A 213 0.70 12.29 -6.28
C LYS A 213 1.92 11.52 -5.80
N LYS A 214 2.76 12.15 -4.96
CA LYS A 214 3.89 11.47 -4.34
C LYS A 214 3.39 10.26 -3.52
N PRO A 215 3.92 9.05 -3.75
CA PRO A 215 3.66 7.95 -2.84
C PRO A 215 4.32 8.23 -1.49
N LEU A 216 3.55 8.09 -0.40
CA LEU A 216 4.07 8.25 0.95
C LEU A 216 4.33 6.90 1.64
N LEU A 217 4.42 5.86 0.85
CA LEU A 217 5.00 4.55 1.13
C LEU A 217 5.91 4.19 -0.04
N GLU A 218 7.23 4.12 0.19
CA GLU A 218 8.23 3.92 -0.85
C GLU A 218 9.40 3.04 -0.36
N PHE A 219 9.96 2.25 -1.27
CA PHE A 219 11.17 1.44 -1.04
C PHE A 219 11.06 0.47 0.15
N SER A 220 9.86 -0.07 0.37
CA SER A 220 9.62 -1.01 1.47
C SER A 220 10.39 -2.32 1.33
N GLY A 221 10.59 -3.03 2.45
CA GLY A 221 11.18 -4.37 2.48
C GLY A 221 10.24 -5.51 2.03
N ALA A 222 9.17 -5.20 1.29
CA ALA A 222 8.22 -6.20 0.79
C ALA A 222 8.85 -7.14 -0.24
N CYS A 223 8.27 -8.33 -0.40
CA CYS A 223 8.67 -9.30 -1.41
C CYS A 223 8.58 -8.72 -2.83
N ALA A 224 9.44 -9.21 -3.74
CA ALA A 224 9.34 -8.89 -5.15
C ALA A 224 7.96 -9.33 -5.71
N GLY A 225 7.17 -8.38 -6.21
CA GLY A 225 5.81 -8.64 -6.70
C GLY A 225 4.74 -8.82 -5.62
N CYS A 226 5.00 -8.35 -4.39
CA CYS A 226 4.01 -8.37 -3.30
C CYS A 226 2.66 -7.77 -3.75
N GLY A 227 1.56 -8.48 -3.42
CA GLY A 227 0.21 -8.02 -3.72
C GLY A 227 -0.38 -7.03 -2.70
N GLU A 228 0.25 -6.85 -1.53
CA GLU A 228 -0.27 -5.97 -0.47
C GLU A 228 0.11 -4.51 -0.68
N THR A 229 1.40 -4.24 -0.91
CA THR A 229 1.95 -2.88 -0.93
C THR A 229 1.43 -1.97 -2.04
N PRO A 230 0.98 -2.44 -3.22
CA PRO A 230 0.33 -1.57 -4.19
C PRO A 230 -0.93 -0.89 -3.65
N TYR A 231 -1.74 -1.60 -2.84
CA TYR A 231 -2.93 -1.02 -2.19
C TYR A 231 -2.53 0.01 -1.14
N ALA A 232 -1.60 -0.33 -0.23
CA ALA A 232 -1.13 0.58 0.82
C ALA A 232 -0.51 1.84 0.21
N LYS A 233 0.32 1.71 -0.84
CA LYS A 233 0.88 2.83 -1.59
C LYS A 233 -0.21 3.75 -2.15
N LEU A 234 -1.22 3.18 -2.81
CA LEU A 234 -2.33 3.95 -3.37
C LEU A 234 -3.08 4.73 -2.30
N ILE A 235 -3.37 4.12 -1.15
CA ILE A 235 -4.03 4.79 -0.02
C ILE A 235 -3.18 5.98 0.45
N THR A 236 -1.85 5.82 0.55
CA THR A 236 -0.97 6.93 0.93
C THR A 236 -0.88 8.03 -0.12
N GLN A 237 -1.03 7.73 -1.41
CA GLN A 237 -1.10 8.74 -2.47
C GLN A 237 -2.39 9.57 -2.40
N LEU A 238 -3.49 8.95 -1.94
CA LEU A 238 -4.79 9.61 -1.83
C LEU A 238 -4.92 10.43 -0.53
N PHE A 239 -4.43 9.92 0.59
CA PHE A 239 -4.75 10.46 1.92
C PHE A 239 -3.54 10.59 2.86
N GLY A 240 -2.35 10.18 2.42
CA GLY A 240 -1.18 10.03 3.28
C GLY A 240 -0.73 11.29 4.02
N ASP A 241 -1.07 12.48 3.52
CA ASP A 241 -0.78 13.76 4.15
C ASP A 241 -1.50 13.96 5.50
N ARG A 242 -2.53 13.20 5.78
CA ARG A 242 -3.38 13.29 6.99
C ARG A 242 -3.73 11.94 7.60
N MET A 243 -3.00 10.87 7.24
CA MET A 243 -3.29 9.51 7.71
C MET A 243 -2.72 9.21 9.08
N TYR A 244 -3.52 8.47 9.85
CA TYR A 244 -3.06 7.64 10.97
C TYR A 244 -3.31 6.18 10.64
N ILE A 245 -2.34 5.34 10.90
CA ILE A 245 -2.37 3.91 10.58
C ILE A 245 -2.05 3.11 11.84
N ALA A 246 -3.05 2.36 12.33
CA ALA A 246 -2.83 1.28 13.27
C ALA A 246 -2.60 -0.01 12.48
N ASN A 247 -1.48 -0.69 12.70
CA ASN A 247 -1.09 -1.86 11.92
C ASN A 247 -1.04 -3.11 12.79
N ALA A 248 -1.65 -4.20 12.33
CA ALA A 248 -1.55 -5.50 12.97
C ALA A 248 -0.22 -6.17 12.60
N THR A 249 0.48 -6.75 13.59
CA THR A 249 1.70 -7.51 13.37
C THR A 249 1.49 -8.59 12.29
N GLY A 250 2.34 -8.59 11.28
CA GLY A 250 2.27 -9.47 10.12
C GLY A 250 3.17 -8.97 9.00
N CYS A 251 2.89 -9.30 7.72
CA CYS A 251 3.66 -8.78 6.59
C CYS A 251 3.64 -7.25 6.56
N SER A 252 2.50 -6.62 6.85
CA SER A 252 2.36 -5.16 6.85
C SER A 252 3.20 -4.46 7.92
N SER A 253 3.54 -5.11 9.02
CA SER A 253 4.52 -4.60 9.97
C SER A 253 5.95 -4.75 9.47
N ILE A 254 6.26 -5.88 8.82
CA ILE A 254 7.62 -6.14 8.33
C ILE A 254 7.98 -5.16 7.20
N TRP A 255 7.13 -5.04 6.17
CA TRP A 255 7.40 -4.07 5.12
C TRP A 255 7.11 -2.62 5.55
N GLY A 256 6.37 -2.40 6.64
CA GLY A 256 6.01 -1.08 7.16
C GLY A 256 7.09 -0.39 8.00
N ASN A 257 7.83 -1.12 8.85
CA ASN A 257 8.90 -0.54 9.69
C ASN A 257 9.77 -1.57 10.45
N SER A 258 9.44 -2.86 10.50
CA SER A 258 10.21 -3.83 11.30
C SER A 258 11.56 -4.20 10.71
N SER A 259 11.84 -3.89 9.44
CA SER A 259 13.21 -3.73 8.96
C SER A 259 13.80 -2.45 9.55
N PRO A 260 15.14 -2.26 9.61
CA PRO A 260 15.72 -1.10 10.28
C PRO A 260 15.37 0.25 9.64
N SER A 261 14.65 0.27 8.53
CA SER A 261 14.27 1.47 7.77
C SER A 261 12.76 1.68 7.73
N THR A 262 12.35 2.94 7.67
CA THR A 262 10.95 3.35 7.60
C THR A 262 10.58 3.73 6.17
N PRO A 263 9.70 2.98 5.47
CA PRO A 263 9.27 3.27 4.10
C PRO A 263 8.16 4.33 4.03
N TYR A 264 7.41 4.55 5.10
CA TYR A 264 6.49 5.69 5.16
C TYR A 264 7.27 6.99 5.19
N THR A 265 6.87 7.96 4.35
CA THR A 265 7.60 9.20 4.15
C THR A 265 6.66 10.41 4.19
N VAL A 266 7.20 11.60 3.97
CA VAL A 266 6.43 12.86 4.00
C VAL A 266 6.44 13.55 2.64
N ASN A 267 5.43 14.40 2.42
CA ASN A 267 5.36 15.30 1.27
C ASN A 267 6.27 16.54 1.46
N ALA A 268 6.23 17.48 0.50
CA ALA A 268 7.02 18.71 0.55
C ALA A 268 6.66 19.64 1.73
N LYS A 269 5.48 19.47 2.34
CA LYS A 269 5.04 20.21 3.54
C LYS A 269 5.46 19.53 4.86
N GLY A 270 6.18 18.39 4.79
CA GLY A 270 6.54 17.60 5.97
C GLY A 270 5.38 16.76 6.54
N GLN A 271 4.30 16.57 5.78
CA GLN A 271 3.14 15.79 6.17
C GLN A 271 3.21 14.39 5.60
N GLY A 272 2.90 13.38 6.40
CA GLY A 272 2.88 11.98 5.99
C GLY A 272 2.16 11.10 7.00
N PRO A 273 1.99 9.79 6.71
CA PRO A 273 1.35 8.88 7.62
C PRO A 273 2.05 8.80 8.97
N ALA A 274 1.27 8.90 10.06
CA ALA A 274 1.68 8.42 11.37
C ALA A 274 1.30 6.95 11.46
N TRP A 275 2.30 6.09 11.47
CA TRP A 275 2.14 4.64 11.50
C TRP A 275 2.63 4.09 12.83
N ASP A 276 1.82 3.24 13.44
CA ASP A 276 2.22 2.51 14.63
C ASP A 276 1.70 1.07 14.56
N ASN A 277 2.47 0.15 15.16
CA ASN A 277 2.19 -1.28 15.13
C ASN A 277 1.71 -1.75 16.49
N SER A 278 0.62 -2.52 16.50
CA SER A 278 0.14 -3.22 17.69
C SER A 278 0.30 -4.73 17.54
N LEU A 279 0.06 -5.46 18.63
CA LEU A 279 -0.05 -6.92 18.56
C LEU A 279 -1.22 -7.28 17.62
N PHE A 280 -1.10 -8.41 16.92
CA PHE A 280 -2.10 -8.69 15.89
C PHE A 280 -3.46 -9.13 16.46
N GLU A 281 -3.54 -9.45 17.75
CA GLU A 281 -4.79 -9.73 18.46
C GLU A 281 -5.57 -8.48 18.88
N ASP A 282 -4.92 -7.31 19.10
CA ASP A 282 -5.54 -6.11 19.68
C ASP A 282 -5.53 -4.87 18.76
N ASN A 283 -5.07 -5.02 17.53
CA ASN A 283 -4.85 -3.88 16.63
C ASN A 283 -6.13 -3.11 16.29
N ALA A 284 -7.27 -3.77 16.20
CA ALA A 284 -8.51 -3.08 15.91
C ALA A 284 -8.89 -2.11 17.04
N GLU A 285 -8.76 -2.55 18.28
CA GLU A 285 -8.99 -1.77 19.49
C GLU A 285 -7.99 -0.62 19.62
N PHE A 286 -6.71 -0.88 19.28
CA PHE A 286 -5.67 0.14 19.27
C PHE A 286 -5.99 1.26 18.28
N GLY A 287 -6.34 0.92 17.03
CA GLY A 287 -6.73 1.90 16.00
C GLY A 287 -8.01 2.66 16.36
N TYR A 288 -8.95 2.00 17.04
CA TYR A 288 -10.15 2.64 17.55
C TYR A 288 -9.82 3.63 18.67
N GLY A 289 -8.92 3.26 19.59
CA GLY A 289 -8.41 4.15 20.63
C GLY A 289 -7.73 5.39 20.06
N MET A 290 -6.93 5.25 19.00
CA MET A 290 -6.32 6.38 18.29
C MET A 290 -7.39 7.34 17.74
N LEU A 291 -8.46 6.81 17.12
CA LEU A 291 -9.58 7.62 16.62
C LEU A 291 -10.27 8.39 17.75
N LEU A 292 -10.59 7.71 18.85
CA LEU A 292 -11.28 8.33 19.99
C LEU A 292 -10.45 9.45 20.62
N ALA A 293 -9.14 9.24 20.78
CA ALA A 293 -8.23 10.24 21.31
C ALA A 293 -8.17 11.49 20.41
N GLN A 294 -8.05 11.30 19.11
CA GLN A 294 -8.03 12.41 18.16
C GLN A 294 -9.35 13.17 18.12
N ASN A 295 -10.49 12.46 18.15
CA ASN A 295 -11.79 13.10 18.18
C ASN A 295 -11.95 13.94 19.44
N ALA A 296 -11.54 13.44 20.60
CA ALA A 296 -11.59 14.20 21.86
C ALA A 296 -10.76 15.49 21.80
N ILE A 297 -9.54 15.43 21.25
CA ILE A 297 -8.69 16.63 21.08
C ILE A 297 -9.34 17.59 20.07
N ARG A 298 -9.88 17.10 18.97
CA ARG A 298 -10.52 17.95 17.95
C ARG A 298 -11.81 18.60 18.46
N ASP A 299 -12.60 17.90 19.27
CA ASP A 299 -13.81 18.44 19.86
C ASP A 299 -13.46 19.56 20.86
N GLU A 300 -12.39 19.41 21.67
CA GLU A 300 -11.87 20.48 22.52
C GLU A 300 -11.41 21.69 21.69
N LEU A 301 -10.66 21.45 20.60
CA LEU A 301 -10.22 22.53 19.71
C LEU A 301 -11.40 23.22 19.03
N LYS A 302 -12.45 22.47 18.67
CA LYS A 302 -13.69 23.03 18.11
C LYS A 302 -14.35 24.01 19.06
N GLU A 303 -14.52 23.64 20.32
CA GLU A 303 -15.06 24.54 21.34
C GLU A 303 -14.23 25.84 21.47
N LYS A 304 -12.92 25.71 21.43
CA LYS A 304 -12.02 26.88 21.50
C LYS A 304 -12.14 27.77 20.26
N VAL A 305 -12.28 27.19 19.05
CA VAL A 305 -12.49 27.94 17.81
C VAL A 305 -13.85 28.64 17.82
N GLU A 306 -14.91 27.98 18.31
CA GLU A 306 -16.23 28.57 18.49
C GLU A 306 -16.18 29.77 19.46
N ASN A 307 -15.43 29.66 20.55
CA ASN A 307 -15.23 30.77 21.50
C ASN A 307 -14.47 31.95 20.86
N VAL A 308 -13.45 31.70 20.05
CA VAL A 308 -12.74 32.76 19.32
C VAL A 308 -13.66 33.43 18.28
N ALA A 309 -14.45 32.65 17.55
CA ALA A 309 -15.41 33.18 16.55
C ALA A 309 -16.48 34.08 17.19
N ALA A 310 -16.90 33.78 18.42
CA ALA A 310 -17.90 34.55 19.15
C ALA A 310 -17.35 35.81 19.87
N SER A 311 -16.02 35.96 19.93
CA SER A 311 -15.36 37.09 20.60
C SER A 311 -15.61 38.42 19.88
N GLU A 312 -15.99 39.45 20.62
CA GLU A 312 -16.11 40.81 20.06
C GLU A 312 -14.75 41.41 19.67
N GLU A 313 -13.65 40.93 20.29
CA GLU A 313 -12.29 41.40 20.05
C GLU A 313 -11.67 40.76 18.79
N ALA A 314 -12.27 39.69 18.27
CA ALA A 314 -11.77 39.02 17.08
C ALA A 314 -12.04 39.84 15.81
N SER A 315 -11.03 40.00 14.96
CA SER A 315 -11.17 40.64 13.66
C SER A 315 -12.11 39.86 12.72
N GLU A 316 -12.68 40.53 11.73
CA GLU A 316 -13.54 39.86 10.74
C GLU A 316 -12.79 38.77 9.96
N GLU A 317 -11.50 38.95 9.73
CA GLU A 317 -10.63 37.93 9.11
C GLU A 317 -10.53 36.66 9.97
N VAL A 318 -10.30 36.83 11.27
CA VAL A 318 -10.26 35.70 12.23
C VAL A 318 -11.62 35.00 12.30
N LYS A 319 -12.73 35.76 12.39
CA LYS A 319 -14.08 35.20 12.40
C LYS A 319 -14.38 34.40 11.14
N ALA A 320 -13.99 34.92 9.97
CA ALA A 320 -14.17 34.24 8.69
C ALA A 320 -13.36 32.93 8.61
N ALA A 321 -12.10 32.94 9.07
CA ALA A 321 -11.27 31.73 9.12
C ALA A 321 -11.82 30.67 10.10
N CYS A 322 -12.31 31.08 11.27
CA CYS A 322 -13.00 30.20 12.22
C CYS A 322 -14.25 29.58 11.60
N ALA A 323 -15.09 30.39 10.95
CA ALA A 323 -16.31 29.92 10.30
C ALA A 323 -16.01 28.89 9.21
N GLU A 324 -15.05 29.16 8.30
CA GLU A 324 -14.64 28.22 7.26
C GLU A 324 -14.13 26.88 7.84
N TRP A 325 -13.35 26.95 8.91
CA TRP A 325 -12.85 25.73 9.57
C TRP A 325 -13.99 24.93 10.22
N LEU A 326 -14.94 25.58 10.88
CA LEU A 326 -16.10 24.94 11.50
C LEU A 326 -17.02 24.31 10.44
N ASP A 327 -17.30 25.01 9.35
CA ASP A 327 -18.13 24.52 8.24
C ASP A 327 -17.52 23.27 7.57
N THR A 328 -16.18 23.21 7.52
CA THR A 328 -15.45 22.11 6.90
C THR A 328 -15.03 21.01 7.90
N PHE A 329 -15.36 21.13 9.18
CA PHE A 329 -14.89 20.27 10.28
C PHE A 329 -15.01 18.77 9.98
N GLY A 330 -16.09 18.33 9.35
CA GLY A 330 -16.32 16.93 8.95
C GLY A 330 -15.70 16.53 7.61
N SER A 331 -15.10 17.45 6.87
CA SER A 331 -14.61 17.18 5.51
C SER A 331 -13.10 16.92 5.47
N GLY A 332 -12.69 15.68 5.20
CA GLY A 332 -11.29 15.34 4.99
C GLY A 332 -10.64 16.06 3.79
N ALA A 333 -11.44 16.40 2.77
CA ALA A 333 -10.93 17.07 1.57
C ALA A 333 -10.73 18.59 1.74
N LEU A 334 -11.55 19.26 2.56
CA LEU A 334 -11.57 20.72 2.66
C LEU A 334 -10.94 21.24 3.95
N ASN A 335 -11.04 20.49 5.05
CA ASN A 335 -10.65 20.95 6.37
C ASN A 335 -9.15 21.24 6.51
N GLY A 336 -8.28 20.58 5.72
CA GLY A 336 -6.85 20.86 5.71
C GLY A 336 -6.52 22.28 5.24
N VAL A 337 -7.13 22.73 4.14
CA VAL A 337 -6.95 24.09 3.62
C VAL A 337 -7.53 25.13 4.60
N ALA A 338 -8.71 24.87 5.15
CA ALA A 338 -9.31 25.73 6.16
C ALA A 338 -8.44 25.80 7.45
N THR A 339 -7.77 24.71 7.81
CA THR A 339 -6.81 24.67 8.92
C THR A 339 -5.62 25.60 8.65
N ASP A 340 -5.02 25.54 7.46
CA ASP A 340 -3.89 26.42 7.10
C ASP A 340 -4.29 27.90 7.22
N LYS A 341 -5.49 28.26 6.75
CA LYS A 341 -6.03 29.63 6.87
C LYS A 341 -6.29 30.03 8.34
N LEU A 342 -6.89 29.14 9.12
CA LEU A 342 -7.15 29.39 10.54
C LEU A 342 -5.86 29.63 11.30
N VAL A 343 -4.85 28.78 11.12
CA VAL A 343 -3.54 28.92 11.77
C VAL A 343 -2.89 30.26 11.37
N ALA A 344 -2.90 30.61 10.07
CA ALA A 344 -2.32 31.87 9.59
C ALA A 344 -3.05 33.09 10.19
N ALA A 345 -4.37 33.05 10.33
CA ALA A 345 -5.17 34.12 10.92
C ALA A 345 -4.93 34.28 12.42
N LEU A 346 -4.56 33.20 13.13
CA LEU A 346 -4.35 33.21 14.58
C LEU A 346 -2.87 33.42 14.97
N GLU A 347 -1.91 33.23 14.05
CA GLU A 347 -0.48 33.42 14.33
C GLU A 347 -0.19 34.88 14.72
N GLY A 348 0.53 35.08 15.82
CA GLY A 348 0.92 36.41 16.31
C GLY A 348 -0.13 37.12 17.18
N ILE A 349 -1.36 36.57 17.33
CA ILE A 349 -2.37 37.15 18.20
C ILE A 349 -2.04 36.87 19.66
N ASP A 350 -2.01 37.92 20.49
CA ASP A 350 -1.75 37.79 21.94
C ASP A 350 -3.03 37.43 22.72
N CYS A 351 -3.56 36.25 22.43
CA CYS A 351 -4.71 35.66 23.08
C CYS A 351 -4.34 34.25 23.58
N PRO A 352 -4.60 33.88 24.82
CA PRO A 352 -4.27 32.56 25.35
C PRO A 352 -4.94 31.43 24.56
N THR A 353 -6.21 31.59 24.19
CA THR A 353 -6.98 30.60 23.40
C THR A 353 -6.40 30.46 21.99
N CYS A 354 -6.06 31.57 21.33
CA CYS A 354 -5.45 31.56 20.00
C CYS A 354 -4.08 30.85 20.02
N LYS A 355 -3.24 31.15 21.00
CA LYS A 355 -1.95 30.48 21.22
C LYS A 355 -2.12 28.98 21.44
N TYR A 356 -3.13 28.57 22.21
CA TYR A 356 -3.43 27.15 22.44
C TYR A 356 -3.83 26.44 21.15
N ILE A 357 -4.72 27.04 20.35
CA ILE A 357 -5.15 26.49 19.06
C ILE A 357 -3.92 26.31 18.13
N VAL A 358 -3.08 27.35 17.99
CA VAL A 358 -1.87 27.30 17.17
C VAL A 358 -0.86 26.26 17.68
N ALA A 359 -0.67 26.14 18.99
CA ALA A 359 0.22 25.13 19.59
C ALA A 359 -0.26 23.68 19.29
N ASN A 360 -1.57 23.48 19.12
CA ASN A 360 -2.16 22.19 18.79
C ASN A 360 -2.54 22.04 17.30
N LYS A 361 -1.93 22.84 16.42
CA LYS A 361 -2.27 22.87 14.99
C LYS A 361 -2.17 21.50 14.29
N ALA A 362 -1.35 20.59 14.79
CA ALA A 362 -1.22 19.23 14.25
C ALA A 362 -2.53 18.42 14.33
N PHE A 363 -3.44 18.77 15.25
CA PHE A 363 -4.72 18.07 15.43
C PHE A 363 -5.91 18.77 14.78
N LEU A 364 -5.76 19.98 14.24
CA LEU A 364 -6.88 20.75 13.67
C LEU A 364 -7.49 20.10 12.43
N ALA A 365 -6.64 19.69 11.46
CA ALA A 365 -7.13 19.07 10.23
C ALA A 365 -7.76 17.70 10.50
N LYS A 366 -8.89 17.40 9.82
CA LYS A 366 -9.53 16.09 9.92
C LYS A 366 -8.56 15.01 9.45
N LYS A 367 -8.29 14.04 10.31
CA LYS A 367 -7.42 12.90 10.01
C LYS A 367 -8.19 11.82 9.23
N SER A 368 -7.45 11.03 8.48
CA SER A 368 -7.90 9.80 7.84
C SER A 368 -7.40 8.64 8.69
N GLN A 369 -8.30 8.00 9.45
CA GLN A 369 -7.94 6.91 10.36
C GLN A 369 -8.07 5.57 9.65
N TRP A 370 -6.99 4.81 9.62
CA TRP A 370 -6.93 3.48 9.02
C TRP A 370 -6.44 2.43 9.99
N ILE A 371 -6.98 1.22 9.84
CA ILE A 371 -6.48 0.01 10.49
C ILE A 371 -6.05 -0.94 9.38
N PHE A 372 -4.78 -1.35 9.38
CA PHE A 372 -4.21 -2.26 8.40
C PHE A 372 -3.89 -3.61 9.02
N GLY A 373 -4.14 -4.68 8.30
CA GLY A 373 -3.71 -6.02 8.70
C GLY A 373 -4.02 -7.09 7.65
N GLY A 374 -3.47 -8.28 7.85
CA GLY A 374 -3.70 -9.44 7.00
C GLY A 374 -4.96 -10.21 7.38
N ASP A 375 -5.27 -11.25 6.60
CA ASP A 375 -6.44 -12.11 6.82
C ASP A 375 -6.35 -12.91 8.13
N GLY A 376 -5.17 -13.36 8.55
CA GLY A 376 -5.00 -14.04 9.83
C GLY A 376 -5.41 -13.19 11.02
N TRP A 377 -5.18 -11.87 10.95
CA TRP A 377 -5.70 -10.93 11.93
C TRP A 377 -7.22 -10.79 11.82
N ALA A 378 -7.72 -10.35 10.67
CA ALA A 378 -9.11 -9.92 10.52
C ALA A 378 -10.13 -11.07 10.57
N TYR A 379 -9.78 -12.25 10.07
CA TYR A 379 -10.69 -13.41 10.02
C TYR A 379 -10.60 -14.29 11.26
N ASP A 380 -9.48 -14.25 11.97
CA ASP A 380 -9.18 -15.16 13.06
C ASP A 380 -8.96 -14.43 14.39
N ILE A 381 -7.69 -14.13 14.73
CA ILE A 381 -7.32 -13.74 16.08
C ILE A 381 -7.84 -12.36 16.48
N GLY A 382 -7.84 -11.38 15.55
CA GLY A 382 -8.34 -10.03 15.80
C GLY A 382 -9.82 -9.81 15.43
N PHE A 383 -10.54 -10.88 15.03
CA PHE A 383 -11.93 -10.73 14.53
C PHE A 383 -12.86 -10.08 15.55
N GLY A 384 -12.73 -10.41 16.83
CA GLY A 384 -13.57 -9.82 17.89
C GLY A 384 -13.42 -8.30 17.97
N GLY A 385 -12.18 -7.79 17.85
CA GLY A 385 -11.91 -6.35 17.81
C GLY A 385 -12.40 -5.70 16.52
N VAL A 386 -12.20 -6.35 15.37
CA VAL A 386 -12.74 -5.87 14.09
C VAL A 386 -14.27 -5.74 14.16
N ASP A 387 -14.95 -6.75 14.67
CA ASP A 387 -16.40 -6.74 14.86
C ASP A 387 -16.85 -5.58 15.76
N HIS A 388 -16.18 -5.38 16.91
CA HIS A 388 -16.47 -4.29 17.84
C HIS A 388 -16.29 -2.91 17.20
N VAL A 389 -15.21 -2.71 16.42
CA VAL A 389 -14.94 -1.45 15.72
C VAL A 389 -16.02 -1.16 14.68
N LEU A 390 -16.42 -2.17 13.89
CA LEU A 390 -17.51 -2.03 12.92
C LEU A 390 -18.83 -1.71 13.61
N ALA A 391 -19.11 -2.34 14.76
CA ALA A 391 -20.30 -2.08 15.56
C ALA A 391 -20.35 -0.65 16.13
N SER A 392 -19.22 0.02 16.28
CA SER A 392 -19.13 1.35 16.90
C SER A 392 -19.83 2.46 16.11
N GLY A 393 -20.04 2.30 14.82
CA GLY A 393 -20.61 3.31 13.94
C GLY A 393 -19.71 4.54 13.71
N LYS A 394 -18.44 4.51 14.14
CA LYS A 394 -17.51 5.64 14.01
C LYS A 394 -16.83 5.68 12.63
N ASP A 395 -16.42 6.87 12.22
CA ASP A 395 -15.71 7.13 10.94
C ASP A 395 -14.28 6.59 11.01
N ILE A 396 -14.11 5.34 10.61
CA ILE A 396 -12.84 4.61 10.62
C ILE A 396 -12.77 3.61 9.47
N ASN A 397 -11.61 3.50 8.84
CA ASN A 397 -11.40 2.63 7.70
C ASN A 397 -10.58 1.40 8.10
N ILE A 398 -11.04 0.21 7.74
CA ILE A 398 -10.34 -1.06 7.93
C ILE A 398 -9.94 -1.63 6.57
N MET A 399 -8.64 -1.83 6.36
CA MET A 399 -8.07 -2.46 5.17
C MET A 399 -7.50 -3.83 5.50
N VAL A 400 -8.06 -4.87 4.91
CA VAL A 400 -7.57 -6.24 5.06
C VAL A 400 -6.83 -6.65 3.78
N PHE A 401 -5.53 -6.90 3.89
CA PHE A 401 -4.72 -7.49 2.84
C PHE A 401 -4.94 -9.02 2.87
N ASP A 402 -5.88 -9.50 2.06
CA ASP A 402 -6.32 -10.89 2.08
C ASP A 402 -5.40 -11.77 1.21
N THR A 403 -4.37 -12.31 1.82
CA THR A 403 -3.45 -13.29 1.21
C THR A 403 -3.93 -14.73 1.38
N GLU A 404 -5.07 -14.95 2.03
CA GLU A 404 -5.68 -16.26 2.30
C GLU A 404 -4.79 -17.23 3.12
N VAL A 405 -3.78 -16.70 3.83
CA VAL A 405 -2.90 -17.42 4.77
C VAL A 405 -2.29 -16.45 5.78
N TYR A 406 -1.83 -16.95 6.92
CA TYR A 406 -0.88 -16.21 7.77
C TYR A 406 0.48 -16.15 7.06
N SER A 407 0.66 -15.18 6.18
CA SER A 407 1.79 -15.16 5.24
C SER A 407 3.13 -14.94 5.92
N ASN A 408 3.21 -13.99 6.85
CA ASN A 408 4.47 -13.61 7.51
C ASN A 408 5.02 -14.67 8.46
N THR A 409 4.16 -15.38 9.19
CA THR A 409 4.56 -16.37 10.19
C THR A 409 4.95 -17.73 9.60
N GLY A 410 4.71 -17.95 8.30
CA GLY A 410 5.13 -19.16 7.60
C GLY A 410 4.05 -19.89 6.80
N GLY A 411 2.96 -19.23 6.42
CA GLY A 411 1.95 -19.78 5.53
C GLY A 411 0.96 -20.72 6.22
N GLN A 412 0.57 -20.41 7.47
CA GLN A 412 -0.46 -21.16 8.18
C GLN A 412 -1.85 -20.89 7.61
N SER A 413 -2.71 -21.90 7.69
CA SER A 413 -4.12 -21.78 7.28
C SER A 413 -4.86 -20.80 8.18
N SER A 414 -5.55 -19.84 7.57
CA SER A 414 -6.50 -18.93 8.22
C SER A 414 -7.94 -19.34 7.92
N LYS A 415 -8.94 -18.64 8.50
CA LYS A 415 -10.34 -18.79 8.11
C LYS A 415 -10.63 -18.19 6.73
N SER A 416 -9.70 -17.39 6.20
CA SER A 416 -9.74 -16.90 4.82
C SER A 416 -9.23 -17.92 3.79
N THR A 417 -8.41 -18.89 4.19
CA THR A 417 -7.91 -19.94 3.29
C THR A 417 -9.06 -20.73 2.70
N LYS A 418 -9.08 -20.90 1.38
CA LYS A 418 -10.16 -21.61 0.68
C LYS A 418 -10.02 -23.12 0.72
N THR A 419 -11.14 -23.80 0.48
CA THR A 419 -11.23 -25.27 0.39
C THR A 419 -10.21 -25.82 -0.61
N GLY A 420 -9.46 -26.86 -0.20
CA GLY A 420 -8.46 -27.53 -1.03
C GLY A 420 -7.08 -26.88 -1.07
N ALA A 421 -6.92 -25.66 -0.57
CA ALA A 421 -5.60 -25.04 -0.48
C ALA A 421 -4.74 -25.74 0.59
N VAL A 422 -3.51 -26.07 0.23
CA VAL A 422 -2.49 -26.59 1.15
C VAL A 422 -1.81 -25.42 1.85
N ALA A 423 -1.76 -25.49 3.16
CA ALA A 423 -1.07 -24.55 4.03
C ALA A 423 -0.50 -25.28 5.25
N GLN A 424 0.29 -24.61 6.07
CA GLN A 424 0.63 -25.16 7.38
C GLN A 424 -0.66 -25.38 8.20
N PHE A 425 -0.73 -26.48 8.93
CA PHE A 425 -1.93 -27.02 9.60
C PHE A 425 -3.07 -27.46 8.66
N ALA A 426 -2.88 -27.40 7.34
CA ALA A 426 -3.79 -27.91 6.32
C ALA A 426 -3.02 -28.67 5.22
N ALA A 427 -2.09 -29.54 5.60
CA ALA A 427 -1.20 -30.28 4.69
C ALA A 427 -1.95 -31.18 3.68
N GLY A 428 -3.15 -31.68 4.04
CA GLY A 428 -4.03 -32.44 3.19
C GLY A 428 -5.07 -31.59 2.40
N GLY A 429 -4.89 -30.28 2.33
CA GLY A 429 -5.86 -29.32 1.79
C GLY A 429 -6.95 -29.00 2.82
N LYS A 430 -7.28 -27.71 2.96
CA LYS A 430 -8.34 -27.25 3.87
C LYS A 430 -9.70 -27.82 3.47
N GLU A 431 -10.48 -28.29 4.42
CA GLU A 431 -11.78 -28.92 4.19
C GLU A 431 -12.96 -27.94 4.29
N THR A 432 -12.79 -26.84 5.04
CA THR A 432 -13.86 -25.89 5.34
C THR A 432 -13.85 -24.71 4.39
N LYS A 433 -15.04 -24.21 4.08
CA LYS A 433 -15.28 -22.99 3.30
C LYS A 433 -14.60 -21.77 3.94
N LYS A 434 -14.18 -20.81 3.12
CA LYS A 434 -13.72 -19.48 3.56
C LYS A 434 -14.82 -18.78 4.36
N LYS A 435 -14.46 -18.19 5.50
CA LYS A 435 -15.35 -17.31 6.28
C LYS A 435 -15.75 -16.11 5.43
N ASP A 436 -17.02 -15.78 5.42
CA ASP A 436 -17.54 -14.63 4.69
C ASP A 436 -17.56 -13.37 5.57
N LEU A 437 -16.40 -12.77 5.77
CA LEU A 437 -16.25 -11.58 6.59
C LEU A 437 -17.04 -10.38 6.03
N ALA A 438 -17.13 -10.26 4.69
CA ALA A 438 -17.89 -9.19 4.06
C ALA A 438 -19.39 -9.27 4.40
N SER A 439 -20.00 -10.46 4.31
CA SER A 439 -21.42 -10.64 4.65
C SER A 439 -21.69 -10.39 6.13
N ILE A 440 -20.77 -10.76 7.02
CA ILE A 440 -20.86 -10.45 8.45
C ILE A 440 -20.89 -8.93 8.65
N ALA A 441 -19.96 -8.19 8.04
CA ALA A 441 -19.91 -6.73 8.13
C ALA A 441 -21.15 -6.06 7.51
N MET A 442 -21.62 -6.54 6.35
CA MET A 442 -22.85 -6.02 5.71
C MET A 442 -24.10 -6.21 6.59
N SER A 443 -24.11 -7.21 7.48
CA SER A 443 -25.26 -7.48 8.35
C SER A 443 -25.58 -6.35 9.33
N TYR A 444 -24.60 -5.47 9.63
CA TYR A 444 -24.81 -4.25 10.41
C TYR A 444 -25.70 -3.22 9.71
N GLY A 445 -25.77 -3.24 8.38
CA GLY A 445 -26.59 -2.34 7.57
C GLY A 445 -26.08 -0.91 7.42
N TYR A 446 -25.14 -0.48 8.25
CA TYR A 446 -24.51 0.86 8.26
C TYR A 446 -23.00 0.83 8.05
N VAL A 447 -22.39 -0.30 7.80
CA VAL A 447 -20.97 -0.44 7.48
C VAL A 447 -20.76 -0.38 5.97
N TYR A 448 -19.88 0.49 5.49
CA TYR A 448 -19.43 0.42 4.11
C TYR A 448 -18.56 -0.82 3.91
N VAL A 449 -18.85 -1.64 2.90
CA VAL A 449 -18.08 -2.85 2.63
C VAL A 449 -17.68 -2.92 1.16
N ALA A 450 -16.40 -3.12 0.90
CA ALA A 450 -15.91 -3.36 -0.45
C ALA A 450 -15.03 -4.61 -0.51
N GLN A 451 -15.18 -5.37 -1.57
CA GLN A 451 -14.28 -6.44 -1.94
C GLN A 451 -13.62 -6.07 -3.27
N ILE A 452 -12.29 -6.01 -3.27
CA ILE A 452 -11.50 -5.47 -4.39
C ILE A 452 -10.39 -6.41 -4.82
N SER A 453 -9.99 -6.31 -6.08
CA SER A 453 -8.83 -6.97 -6.67
C SER A 453 -8.24 -6.05 -7.71
N MET A 454 -7.08 -5.46 -7.42
CA MET A 454 -6.48 -4.37 -8.20
C MET A 454 -6.28 -4.80 -9.66
N GLY A 455 -5.66 -5.95 -9.91
CA GLY A 455 -5.37 -6.44 -11.25
C GLY A 455 -6.61 -6.77 -12.08
N ALA A 456 -7.75 -6.99 -11.45
CA ALA A 456 -9.01 -7.23 -12.14
C ALA A 456 -9.68 -5.93 -12.62
N ASP A 457 -9.66 -4.90 -11.78
CA ASP A 457 -10.23 -3.59 -12.11
C ASP A 457 -9.55 -2.47 -11.31
N TYR A 458 -8.61 -1.78 -11.96
CA TYR A 458 -7.88 -0.66 -11.37
C TYR A 458 -8.81 0.50 -10.96
N ALA A 459 -9.85 0.77 -11.76
CA ALA A 459 -10.75 1.88 -11.52
C ALA A 459 -11.69 1.59 -10.34
N GLN A 460 -12.20 0.35 -10.22
CA GLN A 460 -13.01 -0.09 -9.09
C GLN A 460 -12.22 0.00 -7.79
N THR A 461 -10.94 -0.39 -7.80
CA THR A 461 -10.06 -0.30 -6.63
C THR A 461 -9.92 1.13 -6.12
N VAL A 462 -9.59 2.09 -6.99
CA VAL A 462 -9.51 3.51 -6.59
C VAL A 462 -10.85 4.03 -6.07
N LYS A 463 -11.93 3.67 -6.77
CA LYS A 463 -13.27 4.11 -6.42
C LYS A 463 -13.71 3.59 -5.05
N ALA A 464 -13.50 2.30 -4.78
CA ALA A 464 -13.87 1.69 -3.51
C ALA A 464 -13.11 2.32 -2.32
N ILE A 465 -11.81 2.59 -2.48
CA ILE A 465 -10.98 3.24 -1.47
C ILE A 465 -11.44 4.68 -1.24
N ALA A 466 -11.75 5.43 -2.30
CA ALA A 466 -12.23 6.81 -2.19
C ALA A 466 -13.63 6.90 -1.58
N GLU A 467 -14.53 5.96 -1.89
CA GLU A 467 -15.87 5.87 -1.29
C GLU A 467 -15.79 5.51 0.20
N ALA A 468 -14.91 4.60 0.59
CA ALA A 468 -14.69 4.22 1.99
C ALA A 468 -14.25 5.41 2.84
N GLU A 469 -13.26 6.17 2.37
CA GLU A 469 -12.77 7.37 3.07
C GLU A 469 -13.81 8.50 3.14
N ALA A 470 -14.67 8.61 2.13
CA ALA A 470 -15.73 9.62 2.10
C ALA A 470 -16.96 9.23 2.93
N TYR A 471 -17.10 7.96 3.30
CA TYR A 471 -18.23 7.45 4.07
C TYR A 471 -18.11 7.88 5.54
N PRO A 472 -19.15 8.53 6.13
CA PRO A 472 -19.08 9.07 7.50
C PRO A 472 -19.39 8.00 8.56
N GLY A 473 -18.82 6.83 8.43
CA GLY A 473 -19.01 5.67 9.30
C GLY A 473 -17.93 4.63 9.11
N PRO A 474 -18.05 3.46 9.74
CA PRO A 474 -17.04 2.42 9.62
C PRO A 474 -17.04 1.80 8.21
N SER A 475 -15.84 1.57 7.69
CA SER A 475 -15.63 0.98 6.37
C SER A 475 -14.72 -0.23 6.48
N LEU A 476 -15.07 -1.30 5.76
CA LEU A 476 -14.27 -2.52 5.62
C LEU A 476 -13.94 -2.77 4.15
N ILE A 477 -12.66 -2.83 3.83
CA ILE A 477 -12.17 -3.19 2.49
C ILE A 477 -11.41 -4.50 2.58
N LEU A 478 -11.84 -5.50 1.81
CA LEU A 478 -11.15 -6.78 1.64
C LEU A 478 -10.45 -6.78 0.28
N ALA A 479 -9.11 -6.77 0.29
CA ALA A 479 -8.30 -6.70 -0.91
C ALA A 479 -7.60 -8.03 -1.18
N TYR A 480 -7.91 -8.69 -2.29
CA TYR A 480 -7.17 -9.88 -2.70
C TYR A 480 -5.72 -9.53 -3.01
N ALA A 481 -4.80 -10.15 -2.28
CA ALA A 481 -3.39 -9.85 -2.35
C ALA A 481 -2.57 -11.11 -2.67
N PRO A 482 -2.16 -11.33 -3.93
CA PRO A 482 -1.29 -12.45 -4.27
C PRO A 482 0.01 -12.45 -3.46
N CYS A 483 0.34 -13.62 -2.91
CA CYS A 483 1.48 -13.83 -2.05
C CYS A 483 2.43 -14.90 -2.63
N ILE A 484 3.72 -14.83 -2.28
CA ILE A 484 4.68 -15.88 -2.63
C ILE A 484 4.25 -17.25 -2.11
N ASN A 485 3.52 -17.31 -0.99
CA ASN A 485 2.96 -18.54 -0.43
C ASN A 485 1.92 -19.22 -1.34
N HIS A 486 1.29 -18.49 -2.27
CA HIS A 486 0.40 -19.09 -3.27
C HIS A 486 1.18 -20.00 -4.23
N GLY A 487 2.45 -19.67 -4.49
CA GLY A 487 3.28 -20.40 -5.44
C GLY A 487 2.74 -20.28 -6.86
N ILE A 488 2.50 -19.05 -7.31
CA ILE A 488 2.05 -18.77 -8.68
C ILE A 488 3.08 -19.32 -9.66
N LYS A 489 2.73 -20.33 -10.43
CA LYS A 489 3.66 -21.04 -11.31
C LYS A 489 4.29 -20.15 -12.39
N LYS A 490 3.58 -19.12 -12.79
CA LYS A 490 4.04 -18.11 -13.77
C LYS A 490 4.94 -17.04 -13.14
N GLY A 491 5.18 -17.11 -11.81
CA GLY A 491 5.99 -16.17 -11.05
C GLY A 491 5.24 -14.91 -10.62
N MET A 492 5.81 -14.22 -9.62
CA MET A 492 5.19 -13.03 -9.00
C MET A 492 5.10 -11.80 -9.92
N SER A 493 5.81 -11.79 -11.05
CA SER A 493 5.59 -10.77 -12.09
C SER A 493 4.16 -10.78 -12.63
N LYS A 494 3.44 -11.88 -12.44
CA LYS A 494 2.04 -12.08 -12.86
C LYS A 494 1.02 -11.85 -11.76
N ALA A 495 1.41 -11.30 -10.60
CA ALA A 495 0.50 -11.04 -9.49
C ALA A 495 -0.79 -10.33 -9.94
N GLN A 496 -0.68 -9.24 -10.72
CA GLN A 496 -1.83 -8.51 -11.26
C GLN A 496 -2.66 -9.33 -12.26
N THR A 497 -2.01 -10.21 -13.01
CA THR A 497 -2.70 -11.15 -13.93
C THR A 497 -3.44 -12.22 -13.13
N GLU A 498 -2.86 -12.69 -12.02
CA GLU A 498 -3.49 -13.66 -11.12
C GLU A 498 -4.72 -13.08 -10.43
N GLU A 499 -4.64 -11.83 -9.98
CA GLU A 499 -5.78 -11.08 -9.47
C GLU A 499 -6.93 -10.99 -10.50
N LYS A 500 -6.58 -10.69 -11.76
CA LYS A 500 -7.55 -10.65 -12.85
C LYS A 500 -8.18 -12.00 -13.09
N LEU A 501 -7.38 -13.06 -13.19
CA LEU A 501 -7.86 -14.43 -13.41
C LEU A 501 -8.74 -14.90 -12.26
N ALA A 502 -8.41 -14.56 -11.01
CA ALA A 502 -9.23 -14.88 -9.85
C ALA A 502 -10.66 -14.32 -9.98
N VAL A 503 -10.81 -13.10 -10.50
CA VAL A 503 -12.13 -12.50 -10.72
C VAL A 503 -12.81 -13.07 -11.97
N GLU A 504 -12.09 -13.21 -13.07
CA GLU A 504 -12.63 -13.74 -14.32
C GLU A 504 -13.16 -15.18 -14.20
N THR A 505 -12.56 -15.98 -13.32
CA THR A 505 -12.99 -17.37 -13.06
C THR A 505 -14.00 -17.50 -11.91
N GLY A 506 -14.30 -16.41 -11.20
CA GLY A 506 -15.23 -16.44 -10.05
C GLY A 506 -14.59 -16.91 -8.75
N TYR A 507 -13.27 -17.09 -8.73
CA TYR A 507 -12.55 -17.41 -7.50
C TYR A 507 -12.63 -16.24 -6.49
N TRP A 508 -12.60 -15.01 -6.98
CA TRP A 508 -12.82 -13.79 -6.23
C TRP A 508 -13.91 -12.96 -6.91
N ASN A 509 -14.60 -12.06 -6.17
CA ASN A 509 -15.63 -11.18 -6.73
C ASN A 509 -15.42 -9.77 -6.22
N ASN A 510 -15.41 -8.79 -7.12
CA ASN A 510 -15.36 -7.37 -6.75
C ASN A 510 -16.80 -6.86 -6.58
N PHE A 511 -17.07 -6.21 -5.46
CA PHE A 511 -18.36 -5.56 -5.18
C PHE A 511 -18.20 -4.45 -4.15
N ARG A 512 -19.22 -3.61 -4.04
CA ARG A 512 -19.34 -2.57 -3.02
C ARG A 512 -20.73 -2.58 -2.42
N PHE A 513 -20.78 -2.44 -1.10
CA PHE A 513 -21.99 -2.16 -0.33
C PHE A 513 -21.83 -0.80 0.32
N ASN A 514 -22.58 0.20 -0.14
CA ASN A 514 -22.58 1.56 0.37
C ASN A 514 -23.93 1.89 1.00
N PRO A 515 -24.05 1.92 2.33
CA PRO A 515 -25.31 2.19 3.01
C PRO A 515 -25.90 3.56 2.72
N ALA A 516 -25.06 4.54 2.34
CA ALA A 516 -25.49 5.90 2.02
C ALA A 516 -25.96 6.08 0.57
N ALA A 517 -25.71 5.09 -0.30
CA ALA A 517 -26.13 5.16 -1.70
C ALA A 517 -27.60 4.71 -1.87
N GLU A 518 -28.30 5.26 -2.84
CA GLU A 518 -29.64 4.81 -3.22
C GLU A 518 -29.64 3.33 -3.59
N LYS A 519 -28.75 2.92 -4.48
CA LYS A 519 -28.45 1.51 -4.77
C LYS A 519 -27.34 1.04 -3.84
N LYS A 520 -27.70 0.40 -2.74
CA LYS A 520 -26.74 0.04 -1.68
C LYS A 520 -25.71 -1.01 -2.12
N PHE A 521 -26.09 -1.99 -2.93
CA PHE A 521 -25.19 -3.05 -3.37
C PHE A 521 -24.89 -2.96 -4.87
N THR A 522 -23.61 -2.98 -5.21
CA THR A 522 -23.11 -3.01 -6.59
C THR A 522 -22.18 -4.20 -6.78
N LEU A 523 -22.57 -5.16 -7.60
CA LEU A 523 -21.67 -6.22 -8.05
C LEU A 523 -20.83 -5.68 -9.21
N ASP A 524 -19.57 -5.39 -8.94
CA ASP A 524 -18.65 -4.82 -9.93
C ASP A 524 -18.06 -5.88 -10.88
N SER A 525 -17.98 -7.13 -10.42
CA SER A 525 -17.56 -8.26 -11.25
C SER A 525 -18.61 -8.62 -12.30
N LYS A 526 -18.13 -8.91 -13.50
CA LYS A 526 -18.93 -9.54 -14.55
C LYS A 526 -19.24 -11.01 -14.18
N ALA A 527 -20.17 -11.62 -14.91
CA ALA A 527 -20.41 -13.06 -14.80
C ALA A 527 -19.11 -13.84 -15.07
N PRO A 528 -18.70 -14.74 -14.16
CA PRO A 528 -17.44 -15.44 -14.28
C PRO A 528 -17.48 -16.51 -15.36
N ASN A 529 -16.34 -16.72 -16.01
CA ASN A 529 -16.11 -17.88 -16.86
C ASN A 529 -15.60 -19.05 -16.00
N MET A 530 -16.52 -19.88 -15.53
CA MET A 530 -16.20 -21.02 -14.65
C MET A 530 -15.42 -22.14 -15.35
N GLU A 531 -15.35 -22.18 -16.69
CA GLU A 531 -14.57 -23.19 -17.41
C GLU A 531 -13.07 -23.11 -17.07
N GLY A 532 -12.57 -21.89 -16.81
CA GLY A 532 -11.17 -21.66 -16.39
C GLY A 532 -10.88 -21.91 -14.91
N TYR A 533 -11.89 -22.25 -14.08
CA TYR A 533 -11.73 -22.30 -12.62
C TYR A 533 -10.70 -23.33 -12.16
N GLN A 534 -10.78 -24.55 -12.68
CA GLN A 534 -9.85 -25.64 -12.32
C GLN A 534 -8.43 -25.36 -12.79
N ASP A 535 -8.25 -24.66 -13.91
CA ASP A 535 -6.95 -24.28 -14.42
C ASP A 535 -6.33 -23.15 -13.58
N PHE A 536 -7.15 -22.22 -13.09
CA PHE A 536 -6.73 -21.22 -12.11
C PHE A 536 -6.18 -21.89 -10.86
N LEU A 537 -6.91 -22.83 -10.24
CA LEU A 537 -6.44 -23.57 -9.06
C LEU A 537 -5.11 -24.27 -9.33
N LYS A 538 -4.99 -24.98 -10.47
CA LYS A 538 -3.76 -25.68 -10.85
C LYS A 538 -2.59 -24.73 -11.19
N GLY A 539 -2.87 -23.48 -11.43
CA GLY A 539 -1.89 -22.40 -11.64
C GLY A 539 -1.08 -22.08 -10.40
N GLU A 540 -1.57 -22.41 -9.22
CA GLU A 540 -0.93 -22.15 -7.93
C GLU A 540 -0.44 -23.44 -7.27
N VAL A 541 0.78 -23.41 -6.70
CA VAL A 541 1.39 -24.58 -6.05
C VAL A 541 0.60 -25.04 -4.82
N ARG A 542 -0.05 -24.11 -4.10
CA ARG A 542 -0.88 -24.45 -2.93
C ARG A 542 -2.05 -25.41 -3.26
N TYR A 543 -2.50 -25.47 -4.51
CA TYR A 543 -3.47 -26.45 -4.99
C TYR A 543 -2.79 -27.59 -5.76
N ALA A 544 -1.91 -27.28 -6.68
CA ALA A 544 -1.24 -28.26 -7.53
C ALA A 544 -0.46 -29.32 -6.74
N SER A 545 0.11 -28.95 -5.58
CA SER A 545 0.81 -29.90 -4.71
C SER A 545 -0.11 -30.98 -4.13
N LEU A 546 -1.36 -30.64 -3.81
CA LEU A 546 -2.35 -31.61 -3.37
C LEU A 546 -2.72 -32.59 -4.50
N ALA A 547 -2.93 -32.05 -5.71
CA ALA A 547 -3.23 -32.88 -6.86
C ALA A 547 -2.12 -33.90 -7.20
N MET A 548 -0.85 -33.54 -6.94
CA MET A 548 0.27 -34.45 -7.11
C MET A 548 0.38 -35.49 -5.99
N LYS A 549 0.12 -35.10 -4.74
CA LYS A 549 0.29 -35.96 -3.56
C LYS A 549 -0.92 -36.88 -3.32
N ASN A 550 -2.11 -36.38 -3.54
CA ASN A 550 -3.37 -37.11 -3.32
C ASN A 550 -4.43 -36.67 -4.37
N PRO A 551 -4.39 -37.25 -5.58
CA PRO A 551 -5.27 -36.86 -6.68
C PRO A 551 -6.77 -37.00 -6.38
N GLU A 552 -7.17 -38.10 -5.68
CA GLU A 552 -8.58 -38.36 -5.36
C GLU A 552 -9.12 -37.30 -4.39
N ARG A 553 -8.37 -37.00 -3.35
CA ARG A 553 -8.72 -35.95 -2.39
C ARG A 553 -8.74 -34.56 -3.05
N ALA A 554 -7.77 -34.28 -3.91
CA ALA A 554 -7.71 -33.05 -4.66
C ALA A 554 -8.94 -32.87 -5.55
N ALA A 555 -9.32 -33.90 -6.32
CA ALA A 555 -10.50 -33.84 -7.18
C ALA A 555 -11.77 -33.52 -6.37
N LYS A 556 -11.97 -34.17 -5.21
CA LYS A 556 -13.10 -33.92 -4.32
C LYS A 556 -13.10 -32.49 -3.77
N LEU A 557 -11.98 -32.00 -3.25
CA LEU A 557 -11.89 -30.67 -2.64
C LEU A 557 -11.96 -29.55 -3.68
N PHE A 558 -11.39 -29.74 -4.87
CA PHE A 558 -11.44 -28.75 -5.93
C PHE A 558 -12.85 -28.62 -6.54
N ALA A 559 -13.57 -29.74 -6.70
CA ALA A 559 -14.98 -29.72 -7.10
C ALA A 559 -15.84 -28.98 -6.04
N LYS A 560 -15.57 -29.22 -4.75
CA LYS A 560 -16.23 -28.51 -3.66
C LYS A 560 -15.92 -27.01 -3.69
N ASN A 561 -14.66 -26.61 -3.89
CA ASN A 561 -14.24 -25.22 -3.98
C ASN A 561 -14.94 -24.49 -5.13
N GLU A 562 -15.04 -25.14 -6.30
CA GLU A 562 -15.77 -24.59 -7.46
C GLU A 562 -17.27 -24.44 -7.20
N ALA A 563 -17.88 -25.41 -6.53
CA ALA A 563 -19.30 -25.33 -6.14
C ALA A 563 -19.54 -24.17 -5.15
N GLU A 564 -18.66 -24.00 -4.17
CA GLU A 564 -18.70 -22.89 -3.20
C GLU A 564 -18.54 -21.52 -3.90
N ALA A 565 -17.74 -21.43 -4.96
CA ALA A 565 -17.58 -20.21 -5.75
C ALA A 565 -18.83 -19.87 -6.56
N LYS A 566 -19.47 -20.87 -7.17
CA LYS A 566 -20.77 -20.72 -7.88
C LYS A 566 -21.86 -20.24 -6.93
N GLU A 567 -22.00 -20.90 -5.77
CA GLU A 567 -22.94 -20.52 -4.72
C GLU A 567 -22.70 -19.07 -4.25
N ARG A 568 -21.44 -18.67 -4.09
CA ARG A 568 -21.09 -17.30 -3.70
C ARG A 568 -21.50 -16.28 -4.74
N TYR A 569 -21.23 -16.53 -6.01
CA TYR A 569 -21.63 -15.63 -7.10
C TYR A 569 -23.16 -15.50 -7.20
N GLU A 570 -23.88 -16.61 -7.12
CA GLU A 570 -25.36 -16.62 -7.10
C GLU A 570 -25.92 -15.83 -5.91
N TYR A 571 -25.32 -15.98 -4.73
CA TYR A 571 -25.68 -15.19 -3.55
C TYR A 571 -25.49 -13.68 -3.79
N LEU A 572 -24.33 -13.27 -4.32
CA LEU A 572 -24.06 -11.87 -4.64
C LEU A 572 -25.01 -11.30 -5.68
N THR A 573 -25.39 -12.11 -6.67
CA THR A 573 -26.40 -11.71 -7.68
C THR A 573 -27.78 -11.46 -7.04
N LYS A 574 -28.18 -12.28 -6.07
CA LYS A 574 -29.42 -12.07 -5.30
C LYS A 574 -29.37 -10.80 -4.46
N LEU A 575 -28.20 -10.42 -3.92
CA LEU A 575 -28.03 -9.15 -3.20
C LEU A 575 -28.23 -7.93 -4.10
N VAL A 576 -27.89 -8.02 -5.39
CA VAL A 576 -28.18 -6.93 -6.36
C VAL A 576 -29.69 -6.67 -6.44
N THR A 577 -30.50 -7.72 -6.44
CA THR A 577 -31.97 -7.60 -6.45
C THR A 577 -32.50 -7.13 -5.08
N LEU A 578 -31.97 -7.70 -3.99
CA LEU A 578 -32.41 -7.38 -2.62
C LEU A 578 -32.18 -5.91 -2.23
N TYR A 579 -31.06 -5.34 -2.68
CA TYR A 579 -30.65 -3.96 -2.38
C TYR A 579 -30.81 -3.02 -3.58
N GLY A 580 -31.37 -3.49 -4.70
CA GLY A 580 -31.80 -2.66 -5.81
C GLY A 580 -33.15 -2.02 -5.49
N ASN A 581 -33.40 -0.83 -6.01
CA ASN A 581 -34.74 -0.28 -5.95
C ASN A 581 -35.68 -1.18 -6.77
N GLU A 582 -36.78 -1.61 -6.18
CA GLU A 582 -37.91 -2.14 -6.97
C GLU A 582 -38.37 -1.02 -7.90
N GLU A 583 -38.24 -1.23 -9.23
CA GLU A 583 -38.97 -0.44 -10.21
C GLU A 583 -40.46 -0.81 -10.16
#